data_5da5e61d1c8e09825636f498a54e54f8
#
_entry.id   5da5e61d1c8e09825636f498a54e54f8
#
_cell.length_a   1.000
_cell.length_b   1.000
_cell.length_c   1.000
_cell.angle_alpha   90.00
_cell.angle_beta   90.00
_cell.angle_gamma   90.00
#
_symmetry.space_group_name_H-M   'P 1'
#
loop_
_entity.id
_entity.type
_entity.pdbx_description
1 polymer ?
#
loop_
_entity_poly.entity_id
_entity_poly.type
_entity_poly.pdbx_seq_one_letter_code
_entity_poly.pdbx_strand_id
1 'polypeptide(L)'
;MKAFEKNIRKVEPYVPGEQPQRKVIKLNTNENPYAPAPGVTKALEEMDTDRLRLYPDPTAAPLVNALADFYHVNPDQVFVGVGSDDVLSMCFLTFFNSEKPVFFPDITYSFYKVWADLYRIPYECQKLDENFKIVKEDYYKENGGVIFPNPNAPTGIYEDLADVEDIIALYNPVAIDLRFVLAMLKINTN
;
A
#
# COMPACT_ATOMS: atom_id res chain seq x y z
N MET A 1 -8.80 32.85 15.89
CA MET A 1 -8.73 31.46 15.40
C MET A 1 -9.71 30.65 16.23
N LYS A 2 -10.64 29.93 15.57
CA LYS A 2 -11.61 29.08 16.28
C LYS A 2 -10.87 27.88 16.91
N ALA A 3 -11.40 27.36 18.02
CA ALA A 3 -10.71 26.32 18.81
C ALA A 3 -10.35 25.06 17.98
N PHE A 4 -11.17 24.71 16.98
CA PHE A 4 -10.92 23.54 16.14
C PHE A 4 -9.85 23.76 15.06
N GLU A 5 -9.59 25.02 14.64
CA GLU A 5 -8.66 25.33 13.55
C GLU A 5 -7.23 24.84 13.83
N LYS A 6 -6.82 24.83 15.11
CA LYS A 6 -5.52 24.30 15.53
C LYS A 6 -5.40 22.77 15.41
N ASN A 7 -6.54 22.07 15.29
CA ASN A 7 -6.58 20.62 15.13
C ASN A 7 -6.60 20.18 13.66
N ILE A 8 -6.80 21.15 12.74
CA ILE A 8 -6.80 20.86 11.29
C ILE A 8 -5.40 20.39 10.88
N ARG A 9 -5.35 19.23 10.23
CA ARG A 9 -4.09 18.70 9.66
C ARG A 9 -3.65 19.57 8.49
N LYS A 10 -2.37 19.87 8.45
CA LYS A 10 -1.72 20.53 7.32
C LYS A 10 -0.83 19.49 6.64
N VAL A 11 -1.42 18.75 5.75
CA VAL A 11 -0.73 17.72 4.95
C VAL A 11 -0.66 18.22 3.52
N GLU A 12 0.49 18.12 2.89
CA GLU A 12 0.62 18.39 1.46
C GLU A 12 -0.10 17.28 0.69
N PRO A 13 -1.11 17.63 -0.12
CA PRO A 13 -1.85 16.62 -0.86
C PRO A 13 -0.95 16.01 -1.95
N TYR A 14 -1.22 14.76 -2.28
CA TYR A 14 -0.65 14.14 -3.47
C TYR A 14 -1.00 14.95 -4.73
N VAL A 15 -0.01 15.25 -5.55
CA VAL A 15 -0.20 15.88 -6.84
C VAL A 15 -0.17 14.79 -7.91
N PRO A 16 -1.33 14.44 -8.52
CA PRO A 16 -1.37 13.45 -9.58
C PRO A 16 -0.55 13.92 -10.78
N GLY A 17 0.04 12.98 -11.50
CA GLY A 17 0.72 13.27 -12.76
C GLY A 17 -0.21 13.90 -13.80
N GLU A 18 0.37 14.38 -14.91
CA GLU A 18 -0.39 15.03 -16.00
C GLU A 18 -1.57 14.15 -16.46
N GLN A 19 -2.74 14.78 -16.58
CA GLN A 19 -3.97 14.17 -17.12
C GLN A 19 -4.29 14.82 -18.49
N PRO A 20 -3.65 14.39 -19.58
CA PRO A 20 -3.76 15.05 -20.87
C PRO A 20 -5.17 14.93 -21.45
N GLN A 21 -5.71 16.05 -21.95
CA GLN A 21 -7.02 16.11 -22.62
C GLN A 21 -6.93 15.83 -24.14
N ARG A 22 -5.73 15.49 -24.62
CA ARG A 22 -5.47 15.17 -26.01
C ARG A 22 -5.08 13.69 -26.15
N LYS A 23 -5.21 13.13 -27.35
CA LYS A 23 -4.77 11.75 -27.61
C LYS A 23 -3.26 11.65 -27.51
N VAL A 24 -2.77 10.92 -26.52
CA VAL A 24 -1.35 10.66 -26.26
C VAL A 24 -1.16 9.20 -25.84
N ILE A 25 0.06 8.73 -25.82
CA ILE A 25 0.44 7.50 -25.13
C ILE A 25 0.71 7.89 -23.67
N LYS A 26 -0.18 7.50 -22.78
CA LYS A 26 -0.09 7.79 -21.34
C LYS A 26 0.73 6.70 -20.67
N LEU A 27 1.86 7.07 -20.04
CA LEU A 27 2.78 6.14 -19.38
C LEU A 27 2.92 6.42 -17.88
N ASN A 28 2.13 7.35 -17.33
CA ASN A 28 2.10 7.65 -15.90
C ASN A 28 0.93 6.95 -15.20
N THR A 29 0.94 6.96 -13.85
CA THR A 29 -0.12 6.42 -12.97
C THR A 29 -0.35 4.91 -13.04
N ASN A 30 0.50 4.15 -13.75
CA ASN A 30 0.43 2.68 -13.86
C ASN A 30 -0.96 2.14 -14.25
N GLU A 31 -1.69 2.88 -15.11
CA GLU A 31 -2.95 2.41 -15.65
C GLU A 31 -2.75 1.17 -16.51
N ASN A 32 -3.61 0.17 -16.31
CA ASN A 32 -3.57 -1.02 -17.15
C ASN A 32 -4.01 -0.68 -18.58
N PRO A 33 -3.19 -0.91 -19.61
CA PRO A 33 -3.54 -0.59 -21.00
C PRO A 33 -4.55 -1.59 -21.61
N TYR A 34 -4.80 -2.71 -20.94
CA TYR A 34 -5.74 -3.73 -21.41
C TYR A 34 -7.10 -3.56 -20.76
N ALA A 35 -8.14 -3.85 -21.51
CA ALA A 35 -9.50 -3.92 -20.99
C ALA A 35 -9.62 -5.06 -19.94
N PRO A 36 -10.57 -4.96 -19.03
CA PRO A 36 -10.84 -6.04 -18.08
C PRO A 36 -11.25 -7.32 -18.83
N ALA A 37 -11.04 -8.47 -18.15
CA ALA A 37 -11.45 -9.75 -18.72
C ALA A 37 -12.96 -9.75 -19.04
N PRO A 38 -13.40 -10.47 -20.11
CA PRO A 38 -14.82 -10.48 -20.51
C PRO A 38 -15.79 -10.88 -19.40
N GLY A 39 -15.36 -11.73 -18.47
CA GLY A 39 -16.14 -12.11 -17.29
C GLY A 39 -16.47 -10.95 -16.35
N VAL A 40 -15.61 -9.93 -16.29
CA VAL A 40 -15.87 -8.72 -15.48
C VAL A 40 -17.02 -7.91 -16.09
N THR A 41 -16.98 -7.70 -17.41
CA THR A 41 -18.07 -7.00 -18.13
C THR A 41 -19.39 -7.73 -17.93
N LYS A 42 -19.39 -9.06 -18.12
CA LYS A 42 -20.59 -9.88 -17.92
C LYS A 42 -21.13 -9.77 -16.48
N ALA A 43 -20.27 -9.86 -15.48
CA ALA A 43 -20.69 -9.74 -14.08
C ALA A 43 -21.30 -8.37 -13.75
N LEU A 44 -20.81 -7.29 -14.36
CA LEU A 44 -21.37 -5.95 -14.21
C LEU A 44 -22.73 -5.81 -14.91
N GLU A 45 -22.89 -6.40 -16.11
CA GLU A 45 -24.16 -6.39 -16.86
C GLU A 45 -25.26 -7.21 -16.17
N GLU A 46 -24.89 -8.31 -15.52
CA GLU A 46 -25.80 -9.20 -14.79
C GLU A 46 -26.06 -8.77 -13.34
N MET A 47 -25.42 -7.70 -12.88
CA MET A 47 -25.55 -7.23 -11.50
C MET A 47 -26.96 -6.74 -11.20
N ASP A 48 -27.56 -7.29 -10.14
CA ASP A 48 -28.84 -6.81 -9.62
C ASP A 48 -28.65 -5.43 -8.95
N THR A 49 -28.99 -4.38 -9.67
CA THR A 49 -28.85 -3.00 -9.20
C THR A 49 -29.78 -2.65 -8.03
N ASP A 50 -30.86 -3.39 -7.82
CA ASP A 50 -31.74 -3.19 -6.66
C ASP A 50 -31.04 -3.48 -5.34
N ARG A 51 -30.00 -4.29 -5.37
CA ARG A 51 -29.17 -4.59 -4.19
C ARG A 51 -28.30 -3.42 -3.76
N LEU A 52 -28.03 -2.44 -4.63
CA LEU A 52 -27.22 -1.25 -4.29
C LEU A 52 -27.84 -0.37 -3.20
N ARG A 53 -29.15 -0.50 -2.94
CA ARG A 53 -29.85 0.18 -1.84
C ARG A 53 -29.64 -0.48 -0.47
N LEU A 54 -29.06 -1.67 -0.44
CA LEU A 54 -28.84 -2.46 0.78
C LEU A 54 -27.42 -2.26 1.28
N TYR A 55 -27.20 -2.45 2.58
CA TYR A 55 -25.85 -2.52 3.10
C TYR A 55 -25.09 -3.71 2.49
N PRO A 56 -23.83 -3.53 2.09
CA PRO A 56 -23.00 -4.63 1.65
C PRO A 56 -22.63 -5.54 2.83
N ASP A 57 -22.09 -6.72 2.51
CA ASP A 57 -21.45 -7.56 3.51
C ASP A 57 -20.25 -6.79 4.13
N PRO A 58 -20.26 -6.54 5.45
CA PRO A 58 -19.22 -5.75 6.11
C PRO A 58 -17.84 -6.42 6.10
N THR A 59 -17.79 -7.72 5.87
CA THR A 59 -16.56 -8.51 5.81
C THR A 59 -16.06 -8.75 4.40
N ALA A 60 -16.85 -8.38 3.38
CA ALA A 60 -16.58 -8.70 1.98
C ALA A 60 -16.23 -10.18 1.76
N ALA A 61 -16.90 -11.08 2.51
CA ALA A 61 -16.57 -12.51 2.59
C ALA A 61 -16.40 -13.21 1.23
N PRO A 62 -17.24 -12.99 0.21
CA PRO A 62 -17.02 -13.61 -1.11
C PRO A 62 -15.67 -13.25 -1.74
N LEU A 63 -15.24 -11.98 -1.62
CA LEU A 63 -13.96 -11.52 -2.15
C LEU A 63 -12.79 -12.04 -1.32
N VAL A 64 -12.90 -11.96 0.01
CA VAL A 64 -11.87 -12.46 0.94
C VAL A 64 -11.62 -13.95 0.71
N ASN A 65 -12.67 -14.77 0.60
CA ASN A 65 -12.53 -16.20 0.35
C ASN A 65 -11.90 -16.49 -1.02
N ALA A 66 -12.34 -15.79 -2.07
CA ALA A 66 -11.76 -15.97 -3.41
C ALA A 66 -10.26 -15.59 -3.46
N LEU A 67 -9.85 -14.54 -2.75
CA LEU A 67 -8.44 -14.15 -2.63
C LEU A 67 -7.65 -15.17 -1.80
N ALA A 68 -8.21 -15.65 -0.71
CA ALA A 68 -7.59 -16.66 0.14
C ALA A 68 -7.33 -17.96 -0.65
N ASP A 69 -8.33 -18.42 -1.40
CA ASP A 69 -8.19 -19.60 -2.28
C ASP A 69 -7.12 -19.37 -3.36
N PHE A 70 -7.14 -18.20 -3.99
CA PHE A 70 -6.20 -17.87 -5.07
C PHE A 70 -4.74 -17.80 -4.58
N TYR A 71 -4.51 -17.22 -3.40
CA TYR A 71 -3.18 -17.08 -2.80
C TYR A 71 -2.76 -18.25 -1.91
N HIS A 72 -3.63 -19.23 -1.70
CA HIS A 72 -3.40 -20.40 -0.82
C HIS A 72 -3.07 -19.98 0.62
N VAL A 73 -3.84 -19.04 1.15
CA VAL A 73 -3.76 -18.55 2.53
C VAL A 73 -5.11 -18.72 3.23
N ASN A 74 -5.16 -18.53 4.54
CA ASN A 74 -6.43 -18.54 5.26
C ASN A 74 -7.20 -17.23 5.07
N PRO A 75 -8.55 -17.23 5.09
CA PRO A 75 -9.36 -16.01 4.99
C PRO A 75 -9.05 -14.95 6.05
N ASP A 76 -8.64 -15.35 7.26
CA ASP A 76 -8.21 -14.45 8.33
C ASP A 76 -6.86 -13.75 8.08
N GLN A 77 -6.14 -14.17 7.04
CA GLN A 77 -4.91 -13.54 6.56
C GLN A 77 -5.17 -12.56 5.40
N VAL A 78 -6.43 -12.30 5.06
CA VAL A 78 -6.81 -11.42 3.93
C VAL A 78 -7.60 -10.23 4.45
N PHE A 79 -7.10 -9.03 4.18
CA PHE A 79 -7.81 -7.79 4.41
C PHE A 79 -8.03 -7.06 3.08
N VAL A 80 -9.24 -6.55 2.86
CA VAL A 80 -9.62 -5.83 1.63
C VAL A 80 -10.12 -4.42 1.97
N GLY A 81 -9.81 -3.47 1.10
CA GLY A 81 -10.24 -2.07 1.21
C GLY A 81 -10.52 -1.47 -0.17
N VAL A 82 -10.84 -0.19 -0.21
CA VAL A 82 -11.15 0.55 -1.45
C VAL A 82 -9.85 1.00 -2.13
N GLY A 83 -9.09 0.02 -2.62
CA GLY A 83 -7.79 0.22 -3.23
C GLY A 83 -6.63 0.16 -2.23
N SER A 84 -5.40 0.14 -2.77
CA SER A 84 -4.18 0.00 -1.97
C SER A 84 -3.95 1.18 -1.01
N ASP A 85 -4.32 2.38 -1.40
CA ASP A 85 -4.13 3.56 -0.55
C ASP A 85 -4.97 3.51 0.73
N ASP A 86 -6.23 3.06 0.62
CA ASP A 86 -7.10 2.86 1.78
C ASP A 86 -6.51 1.81 2.73
N VAL A 87 -6.08 0.67 2.17
CA VAL A 87 -5.45 -0.39 2.96
C VAL A 87 -4.14 0.07 3.61
N LEU A 88 -3.29 0.79 2.88
CA LEU A 88 -2.05 1.35 3.43
C LEU A 88 -2.34 2.35 4.55
N SER A 89 -3.34 3.20 4.37
CA SER A 89 -3.82 4.12 5.41
C SER A 89 -4.18 3.37 6.70
N MET A 90 -4.94 2.27 6.58
CA MET A 90 -5.28 1.42 7.73
C MET A 90 -4.04 0.75 8.34
N CYS A 91 -3.08 0.31 7.52
CA CYS A 91 -1.82 -0.24 8.01
C CYS A 91 -1.04 0.77 8.83
N PHE A 92 -0.90 2.02 8.35
CA PHE A 92 -0.21 3.07 9.10
C PHE A 92 -0.89 3.32 10.45
N LEU A 93 -2.21 3.41 10.48
CA LEU A 93 -2.96 3.66 11.70
C LEU A 93 -2.89 2.48 12.68
N THR A 94 -2.89 1.25 12.19
CA THR A 94 -2.98 0.05 13.03
C THR A 94 -1.62 -0.44 13.52
N PHE A 95 -0.62 -0.46 12.63
CA PHE A 95 0.64 -1.14 12.90
C PHE A 95 1.81 -0.20 13.15
N PHE A 96 1.80 0.97 12.56
CA PHE A 96 2.90 1.93 12.64
C PHE A 96 2.62 3.10 13.58
N ASN A 97 1.47 3.15 14.23
CA ASN A 97 1.08 4.22 15.13
C ASN A 97 1.80 4.10 16.49
N SER A 98 3.09 4.43 16.50
CA SER A 98 3.95 4.43 17.67
C SER A 98 4.77 5.71 17.75
N GLU A 99 5.52 5.87 18.85
CA GLU A 99 6.46 7.01 19.00
C GLU A 99 7.80 6.77 18.27
N LYS A 100 8.06 5.53 17.80
CA LYS A 100 9.25 5.19 17.04
C LYS A 100 9.06 5.47 15.57
N PRO A 101 10.10 5.94 14.86
CA PRO A 101 9.95 6.27 13.44
C PRO A 101 9.75 5.03 12.57
N VAL A 102 8.83 5.13 11.63
CA VAL A 102 8.68 4.15 10.54
C VAL A 102 9.76 4.40 9.50
N PHE A 103 10.42 3.35 9.04
CA PHE A 103 11.46 3.42 8.03
C PHE A 103 10.93 3.01 6.65
N PHE A 104 11.29 3.79 5.65
CA PHE A 104 11.07 3.48 4.24
C PHE A 104 12.12 4.16 3.36
N PRO A 105 12.33 3.71 2.11
CA PRO A 105 13.30 4.32 1.22
C PRO A 105 13.00 5.80 0.94
N ASP A 106 14.02 6.59 0.71
CA ASP A 106 13.89 8.01 0.38
C ASP A 106 13.25 8.24 -1.00
N ILE A 107 13.46 7.30 -1.93
CA ILE A 107 12.81 7.25 -3.24
C ILE A 107 11.91 6.02 -3.26
N THR A 108 10.63 6.19 -2.90
CA THR A 108 9.64 5.13 -2.81
C THR A 108 8.23 5.68 -3.05
N TYR A 109 7.21 4.88 -2.77
CA TYR A 109 5.82 5.28 -2.93
C TYR A 109 5.48 6.52 -2.09
N SER A 110 5.11 7.59 -2.76
CA SER A 110 4.99 8.93 -2.17
C SER A 110 3.95 9.06 -1.08
N PHE A 111 2.93 8.20 -1.06
CA PHE A 111 1.86 8.23 -0.05
C PHE A 111 2.31 7.82 1.35
N TYR A 112 3.45 7.16 1.52
CA TYR A 112 3.94 6.82 2.86
C TYR A 112 4.14 8.05 3.72
N LYS A 113 4.75 9.10 3.16
CA LYS A 113 4.91 10.39 3.85
C LYS A 113 3.56 11.04 4.15
N VAL A 114 2.62 10.97 3.21
CA VAL A 114 1.27 11.53 3.38
C VAL A 114 0.54 10.89 4.56
N TRP A 115 0.58 9.55 4.65
CA TRP A 115 -0.05 8.84 5.76
C TRP A 115 0.66 9.08 7.09
N ALA A 116 1.99 9.08 7.11
CA ALA A 116 2.77 9.36 8.29
C ALA A 116 2.45 10.77 8.84
N ASP A 117 2.46 11.78 7.98
CA ASP A 117 2.12 13.16 8.36
C ASP A 117 0.67 13.30 8.82
N LEU A 118 -0.28 12.68 8.12
CA LEU A 118 -1.70 12.71 8.46
C LEU A 118 -1.96 12.14 9.85
N TYR A 119 -1.31 11.03 10.18
CA TYR A 119 -1.49 10.35 11.47
C TYR A 119 -0.49 10.79 12.54
N ARG A 120 0.44 11.71 12.21
CA ARG A 120 1.51 12.16 13.10
C ARG A 120 2.42 11.03 13.58
N ILE A 121 2.69 10.10 12.70
CA ILE A 121 3.61 9.01 12.92
C ILE A 121 5.00 9.51 12.54
N PRO A 122 5.99 9.44 13.43
CA PRO A 122 7.35 9.81 13.06
C PRO A 122 7.88 8.85 12.01
N TYR A 123 8.69 9.35 11.07
CA TYR A 123 9.32 8.52 10.05
C TYR A 123 10.73 8.98 9.73
N GLU A 124 11.52 8.08 9.20
CA GLU A 124 12.86 8.32 8.71
C GLU A 124 13.05 7.65 7.35
N CYS A 125 13.50 8.43 6.36
CA CYS A 125 13.77 7.91 5.02
C CYS A 125 15.19 7.39 4.94
N GLN A 126 15.35 6.11 4.66
CA GLN A 126 16.64 5.47 4.45
C GLN A 126 17.06 5.69 2.99
N LYS A 127 18.33 6.06 2.77
CA LYS A 127 18.85 6.32 1.43
C LYS A 127 19.02 5.02 0.65
N LEU A 128 18.57 5.02 -0.60
CA LEU A 128 18.96 3.99 -1.55
C LEU A 128 20.44 4.15 -1.95
N ASP A 129 21.07 3.06 -2.36
CA ASP A 129 22.42 3.10 -2.92
C ASP A 129 22.46 3.73 -4.32
N GLU A 130 23.64 3.80 -4.93
CA GLU A 130 23.86 4.34 -6.27
C GLU A 130 23.14 3.58 -7.39
N ASN A 131 22.71 2.33 -7.12
CA ASN A 131 21.95 1.47 -8.02
C ASN A 131 20.46 1.43 -7.68
N PHE A 132 20.00 2.34 -6.81
CA PHE A 132 18.63 2.41 -6.29
C PHE A 132 18.18 1.17 -5.48
N LYS A 133 19.12 0.44 -4.90
CA LYS A 133 18.84 -0.69 -4.02
C LYS A 133 18.71 -0.25 -2.57
N ILE A 134 17.96 -1.03 -1.81
CA ILE A 134 17.87 -0.90 -0.36
C ILE A 134 19.20 -1.32 0.26
N VAL A 135 19.73 -0.48 1.15
CA VAL A 135 20.87 -0.81 2.02
C VAL A 135 20.29 -1.38 3.30
N LYS A 136 20.21 -2.71 3.40
CA LYS A 136 19.49 -3.39 4.49
C LYS A 136 20.02 -3.05 5.89
N GLU A 137 21.31 -2.77 6.01
CA GLU A 137 21.96 -2.37 7.25
C GLU A 137 21.38 -1.09 7.86
N ASP A 138 20.84 -0.18 7.03
CA ASP A 138 20.22 1.05 7.49
C ASP A 138 18.87 0.81 8.19
N TYR A 139 18.28 -0.37 7.98
CA TYR A 139 17.02 -0.80 8.59
C TYR A 139 17.21 -1.58 9.90
N TYR A 140 18.45 -1.87 10.30
CA TYR A 140 18.75 -2.63 11.53
C TYR A 140 18.70 -1.79 12.80
N LYS A 141 18.49 -0.48 12.68
CA LYS A 141 18.29 0.42 13.81
C LYS A 141 16.91 0.21 14.43
N GLU A 142 16.78 0.60 15.69
CA GLU A 142 15.49 0.62 16.36
C GLU A 142 14.50 1.54 15.62
N ASN A 143 13.35 1.00 15.25
CA ASN A 143 12.33 1.71 14.49
C ASN A 143 10.91 1.31 14.91
N GLY A 144 9.88 1.98 14.39
CA GLY A 144 8.46 1.70 14.61
C GLY A 144 7.84 0.75 13.58
N GLY A 145 8.65 0.27 12.65
CA GLY A 145 8.26 -0.60 11.55
C GLY A 145 8.96 -0.21 10.26
N VAL A 146 8.95 -1.11 9.29
CA VAL A 146 9.55 -0.93 7.96
C VAL A 146 8.49 -1.15 6.91
N ILE A 147 8.43 -0.27 5.90
CA ILE A 147 7.50 -0.42 4.78
C ILE A 147 8.19 -0.02 3.46
N PHE A 148 8.11 -0.87 2.47
CA PHE A 148 8.49 -0.58 1.08
C PHE A 148 7.77 -1.51 0.13
N PRO A 149 7.49 -1.08 -1.12
CA PRO A 149 6.96 -1.97 -2.14
C PRO A 149 8.06 -2.86 -2.71
N ASN A 150 7.73 -4.06 -3.13
CA ASN A 150 8.69 -4.95 -3.80
C ASN A 150 8.06 -5.57 -5.07
N PRO A 151 8.52 -5.19 -6.27
CA PRO A 151 9.58 -4.20 -6.56
C PRO A 151 9.30 -2.79 -6.05
N ASN A 152 10.37 -2.04 -5.67
CA ASN A 152 10.22 -0.67 -5.19
C ASN A 152 9.67 0.25 -6.30
N ALA A 153 8.70 1.08 -5.97
CA ALA A 153 8.14 2.07 -6.88
C ALA A 153 8.62 3.48 -6.47
N PRO A 154 9.17 4.32 -7.37
CA PRO A 154 9.15 4.19 -8.84
C PRO A 154 10.38 3.51 -9.45
N THR A 155 11.35 3.04 -8.67
CA THR A 155 12.65 2.56 -9.17
C THR A 155 12.52 1.28 -9.99
N GLY A 156 11.53 0.43 -9.71
CA GLY A 156 11.35 -0.87 -10.33
C GLY A 156 12.34 -1.93 -9.84
N ILE A 157 13.19 -1.61 -8.88
CA ILE A 157 14.19 -2.53 -8.34
C ILE A 157 13.53 -3.53 -7.42
N TYR A 158 13.83 -4.80 -7.64
CA TYR A 158 13.40 -5.93 -6.83
C TYR A 158 14.46 -6.24 -5.78
N GLU A 159 14.02 -6.43 -4.54
CA GLU A 159 14.84 -6.95 -3.45
C GLU A 159 14.60 -8.44 -3.27
N ASP A 160 15.67 -9.19 -3.12
CA ASP A 160 15.60 -10.63 -2.89
C ASP A 160 14.89 -10.95 -1.58
N LEU A 161 14.11 -12.02 -1.57
CA LEU A 161 13.35 -12.43 -0.39
C LEU A 161 14.25 -12.67 0.84
N ALA A 162 15.46 -13.17 0.64
CA ALA A 162 16.43 -13.38 1.71
C ALA A 162 16.83 -12.06 2.39
N ASP A 163 17.02 -10.97 1.63
CA ASP A 163 17.35 -9.66 2.19
C ASP A 163 16.14 -9.06 2.94
N VAL A 164 14.92 -9.29 2.44
CA VAL A 164 13.69 -8.92 3.14
C VAL A 164 13.54 -9.70 4.44
N GLU A 165 13.82 -11.00 4.44
CA GLU A 165 13.78 -11.85 5.63
C GLU A 165 14.85 -11.44 6.67
N ASP A 166 16.05 -11.03 6.25
CA ASP A 166 17.07 -10.49 7.12
C ASP A 166 16.60 -9.23 7.85
N ILE A 167 15.96 -8.30 7.14
CA ILE A 167 15.38 -7.08 7.73
C ILE A 167 14.32 -7.44 8.77
N ILE A 168 13.45 -8.41 8.46
CA ILE A 168 12.37 -8.85 9.36
C ILE A 168 12.94 -9.56 10.59
N ALA A 169 13.93 -10.46 10.41
CA ALA A 169 14.46 -11.30 11.48
C ALA A 169 15.18 -10.51 12.57
N LEU A 170 15.83 -9.41 12.22
CA LEU A 170 16.55 -8.56 13.17
C LEU A 170 15.64 -7.66 13.99
N TYR A 171 14.40 -7.51 13.58
CA TYR A 171 13.41 -6.64 14.21
C TYR A 171 12.35 -7.44 14.98
N ASN A 172 12.75 -8.25 15.98
CA ASN A 172 11.87 -9.08 16.80
C ASN A 172 11.06 -8.25 17.83
N PRO A 173 9.80 -8.59 18.19
CA PRO A 173 8.85 -9.64 17.78
C PRO A 173 7.46 -9.11 17.36
N VAL A 174 7.32 -7.91 16.84
CA VAL A 174 6.09 -7.42 16.19
C VAL A 174 6.38 -7.22 14.71
N ALA A 175 7.12 -8.14 14.12
CA ALA A 175 7.24 -8.19 12.67
C ALA A 175 5.88 -8.59 12.11
N ILE A 176 5.15 -7.59 11.65
CA ILE A 176 4.05 -7.82 10.72
C ILE A 176 4.72 -8.46 9.52
N ASP A 177 4.32 -9.70 9.23
CA ASP A 177 4.82 -10.41 8.07
C ASP A 177 4.47 -9.59 6.81
N LEU A 178 5.44 -8.82 6.32
CA LEU A 178 5.30 -7.95 5.15
C LEU A 178 4.92 -8.72 3.87
N ARG A 179 4.97 -10.06 3.86
CA ARG A 179 4.36 -10.88 2.80
C ARG A 179 2.90 -10.53 2.61
N PHE A 180 2.25 -9.98 3.62
CA PHE A 180 0.86 -9.54 3.57
C PHE A 180 0.68 -8.22 2.80
N VAL A 181 1.53 -7.23 3.00
CA VAL A 181 1.50 -5.96 2.23
C VAL A 181 1.97 -6.19 0.80
N LEU A 182 2.95 -7.08 0.59
CA LEU A 182 3.42 -7.50 -0.73
C LEU A 182 2.34 -8.19 -1.56
N ALA A 183 1.48 -9.01 -0.96
CA ALA A 183 0.38 -9.66 -1.66
C ALA A 183 -0.66 -8.66 -2.19
N MET A 184 -0.94 -7.60 -1.46
CA MET A 184 -1.90 -6.56 -1.88
C MET A 184 -1.36 -5.63 -2.97
N LEU A 185 -0.07 -5.31 -2.96
CA LEU A 185 0.58 -4.55 -4.03
C LEU A 185 0.70 -5.38 -5.32
N LYS A 186 0.80 -6.69 -5.21
CA LYS A 186 0.83 -7.61 -6.35
C LYS A 186 -0.50 -7.67 -7.13
N ILE A 187 -1.63 -7.35 -6.50
CA ILE A 187 -2.94 -7.33 -7.16
C ILE A 187 -3.05 -6.18 -8.17
N ASN A 188 -2.33 -5.08 -7.95
CA ASN A 188 -2.36 -3.91 -8.84
C ASN A 188 -1.26 -3.90 -9.92
N THR A 189 -0.34 -4.86 -9.93
CA THR A 189 0.82 -4.87 -10.84
C THR A 189 0.82 -5.98 -11.89
N ASN A 190 -0.26 -6.78 -11.99
CA ASN A 190 -0.42 -7.80 -13.04
C ASN A 190 -1.56 -7.48 -13.97
#